data_54cabfc2ebb9665211e9dc490f1dc2a1
#
_entry.id   54cabfc2ebb9665211e9dc490f1dc2a1
#
_cell.length_a   1.000
_cell.length_b   1.000
_cell.length_c   1.000
_cell.angle_alpha   90.00
_cell.angle_beta   90.00
_cell.angle_gamma   90.00
#
_symmetry.space_group_name_H-M   'P 1'
#
loop_
_entity.id
_entity.type
_entity.pdbx_description
1 polymer ?
#
loop_
_entity_poly.entity_id
_entity_poly.type
_entity_poly.pdbx_seq_one_letter_code
_entity_poly.pdbx_strand_id
1 'polypeptide(L)'
;MEKSNLHFKLLGTSFSITADEDSAYLESLLGRYRIILENTQKATGMGDPLKLAILTGFLLCDEIEKTKNQNNNEHKEAEQRTLNMIARIDEVIPGN
;
A
#
# COMPACT_ATOMS: atom_id res chain seq x y z
N MET A 1 21.61 -8.05 4.94
CA MET A 1 20.63 -7.56 4.20
C MET A 1 20.42 -6.14 4.42
N GLU A 2 20.35 -5.37 3.39
CA GLU A 2 20.23 -4.00 3.55
C GLU A 2 18.83 -3.59 3.63
N LYS A 3 18.51 -2.58 4.37
CA LYS A 3 17.19 -2.02 4.43
C LYS A 3 17.12 -0.84 3.54
N SER A 4 16.00 -0.66 2.92
CA SER A 4 15.76 0.48 2.07
C SER A 4 14.84 1.44 2.76
N ASN A 5 15.09 2.71 2.57
CA ASN A 5 14.21 3.76 3.08
C ASN A 5 13.58 4.46 1.93
N LEU A 6 12.30 4.68 2.01
CA LEU A 6 11.57 5.39 0.99
C LEU A 6 10.85 6.57 1.61
N HIS A 7 11.14 7.76 1.15
CA HIS A 7 10.46 8.95 1.61
C HIS A 7 9.56 9.44 0.49
N PHE A 8 8.31 9.73 0.80
CA PHE A 8 7.41 10.18 -0.24
C PHE A 8 6.28 11.00 0.35
N LYS A 9 5.58 11.71 -0.48
CA LYS A 9 4.44 12.49 -0.09
C LYS A 9 3.23 11.96 -0.82
N LEU A 10 2.15 11.75 -0.10
CA LEU A 10 0.98 11.20 -0.68
C LEU A 10 -0.22 11.85 -0.02
N LEU A 11 -1.12 12.35 -0.79
CA LEU A 11 -2.32 13.00 -0.27
C LEU A 11 -1.97 14.12 0.71
N GLY A 12 -0.91 14.81 0.44
CA GLY A 12 -0.50 15.92 1.28
C GLY A 12 0.24 15.55 2.55
N THR A 13 0.54 14.29 2.72
CA THR A 13 1.20 13.81 3.93
C THR A 13 2.54 13.19 3.57
N SER A 14 3.54 13.46 4.37
CA SER A 14 4.86 12.90 4.14
C SER A 14 5.05 11.63 4.95
N PHE A 15 5.62 10.63 4.32
CA PHE A 15 5.84 9.35 4.95
C PHE A 15 7.25 8.88 4.74
N SER A 16 7.69 8.03 5.64
CA SER A 16 8.97 7.37 5.51
C SER A 16 8.76 5.90 5.79
N ILE A 17 9.18 5.06 4.90
CA ILE A 17 9.04 3.62 5.07
C ILE A 17 10.41 2.99 5.05
N THR A 18 10.66 2.09 5.98
CA THR A 18 11.89 1.31 5.99
C THR A 18 11.50 -0.15 5.81
N ALA A 19 12.12 -0.81 4.89
CA ALA A 19 11.78 -2.20 4.61
C ALA A 19 12.98 -2.98 4.13
N ASP A 20 12.91 -4.29 4.18
CA ASP A 20 13.97 -5.15 3.74
C ASP A 20 13.80 -5.48 2.28
N GLU A 21 13.32 -4.59 1.50
CA GLU A 21 13.08 -4.81 0.10
C GLU A 21 13.89 -3.84 -0.72
N ASP A 22 14.09 -4.17 -1.98
CA ASP A 22 14.81 -3.31 -2.88
C ASP A 22 14.08 -2.01 -3.07
N SER A 23 14.80 -0.92 -3.13
CA SER A 23 14.16 0.38 -3.26
C SER A 23 13.41 0.51 -4.58
N ALA A 24 13.89 -0.11 -5.64
CA ALA A 24 13.18 -0.07 -6.90
C ALA A 24 11.81 -0.76 -6.79
N TYR A 25 11.76 -1.83 -6.04
CA TYR A 25 10.51 -2.52 -5.81
C TYR A 25 9.55 -1.65 -5.00
N LEU A 26 10.06 -0.99 -3.97
CA LEU A 26 9.22 -0.12 -3.15
C LEU A 26 8.69 1.05 -3.98
N GLU A 27 9.49 1.59 -4.85
CA GLU A 27 9.04 2.67 -5.69
C GLU A 27 7.99 2.22 -6.68
N SER A 28 8.10 1.01 -7.16
CA SER A 28 7.09 0.50 -8.05
C SER A 28 5.76 0.28 -7.34
N LEU A 29 5.80 -0.15 -6.09
CA LEU A 29 4.58 -0.26 -5.30
C LEU A 29 3.93 1.10 -5.09
N LEU A 30 4.73 2.09 -4.81
CA LEU A 30 4.22 3.43 -4.61
C LEU A 30 3.57 3.95 -5.89
N GLY A 31 4.19 3.70 -7.02
CA GLY A 31 3.63 4.11 -8.29
C GLY A 31 2.29 3.45 -8.56
N ARG A 32 2.17 2.17 -8.24
CA ARG A 32 0.91 1.48 -8.40
C ARG A 32 -0.15 2.06 -7.48
N TYR A 33 0.21 2.33 -6.24
CA TYR A 33 -0.75 2.87 -5.30
C TYR A 33 -1.24 4.24 -5.75
N ARG A 34 -0.35 5.05 -6.30
CA ARG A 34 -0.77 6.36 -6.80
C ARG A 34 -1.78 6.24 -7.93
N ILE A 35 -1.58 5.29 -8.82
CA ILE A 35 -2.51 5.07 -9.90
C ILE A 35 -3.86 4.64 -9.36
N ILE A 36 -3.87 3.75 -8.38
CA ILE A 36 -5.11 3.27 -7.79
C ILE A 36 -5.83 4.41 -7.08
N LEU A 37 -5.11 5.25 -6.37
CA LEU A 37 -5.72 6.39 -5.70
C LEU A 37 -6.35 7.33 -6.73
N GLU A 38 -5.65 7.60 -7.80
CA GLU A 38 -6.14 8.48 -8.81
C GLU A 38 -7.38 7.93 -9.48
N ASN A 39 -7.37 6.65 -9.79
CA ASN A 39 -8.52 6.04 -10.41
C ASN A 39 -9.70 6.00 -9.47
N THR A 40 -9.47 5.77 -8.19
CA THR A 40 -10.54 5.76 -7.20
C THR A 40 -11.13 7.15 -7.06
N GLN A 41 -10.29 8.16 -7.08
CA GLN A 41 -10.79 9.52 -6.98
C GLN A 41 -11.64 9.87 -8.17
N LYS A 42 -11.21 9.51 -9.36
CA LYS A 42 -11.98 9.83 -10.54
C LYS A 42 -13.30 9.10 -10.56
N ALA A 43 -13.33 7.88 -10.11
CA ALA A 43 -14.54 7.09 -10.11
C ALA A 43 -15.56 7.58 -9.08
N THR A 44 -15.09 8.11 -7.97
CA THR A 44 -16.00 8.47 -6.88
C THR A 44 -16.19 9.97 -6.72
N GLY A 45 -15.30 10.76 -7.27
CA GLY A 45 -15.35 12.20 -7.07
C GLY A 45 -14.99 12.64 -5.67
N MET A 46 -14.41 11.73 -4.87
CA MET A 46 -14.15 12.03 -3.47
C MET A 46 -13.01 13.00 -3.34
N GLY A 47 -13.22 14.08 -2.64
CA GLY A 47 -12.19 15.09 -2.49
C GLY A 47 -11.47 15.06 -1.18
N ASP A 48 -12.00 14.38 -0.19
CA ASP A 48 -11.38 14.34 1.12
C ASP A 48 -10.25 13.30 1.09
N PRO A 49 -9.02 13.71 1.35
CA PRO A 49 -7.89 12.77 1.24
C PRO A 49 -7.99 11.60 2.21
N LEU A 50 -8.47 11.85 3.40
CA LEU A 50 -8.57 10.76 4.37
C LEU A 50 -9.60 9.75 3.94
N LYS A 51 -10.75 10.21 3.50
CA LYS A 51 -11.78 9.29 3.05
C LYS A 51 -11.33 8.53 1.82
N LEU A 52 -10.62 9.20 0.93
CA LEU A 52 -10.12 8.55 -0.26
C LEU A 52 -9.13 7.44 0.12
N ALA A 53 -8.26 7.71 1.05
CA ALA A 53 -7.29 6.70 1.47
C ALA A 53 -7.98 5.50 2.10
N ILE A 54 -9.00 5.73 2.91
CA ILE A 54 -9.73 4.65 3.55
C ILE A 54 -10.44 3.80 2.51
N LEU A 55 -11.09 4.44 1.58
CA LEU A 55 -11.79 3.70 0.54
C LEU A 55 -10.83 2.91 -0.33
N THR A 56 -9.71 3.51 -0.69
CA THR A 56 -8.73 2.83 -1.50
C THR A 56 -8.19 1.60 -0.77
N GLY A 57 -7.97 1.71 0.52
CA GLY A 57 -7.53 0.57 1.31
C GLY A 57 -8.54 -0.56 1.28
N PHE A 58 -9.81 -0.22 1.38
CA PHE A 58 -10.85 -1.22 1.33
C PHE A 58 -10.87 -1.91 -0.03
N LEU A 59 -10.73 -1.16 -1.11
CA LEU A 59 -10.74 -1.74 -2.44
C LEU A 59 -9.53 -2.64 -2.66
N LEU A 60 -8.41 -2.29 -2.10
CA LEU A 60 -7.24 -3.14 -2.18
C LEU A 60 -7.42 -4.43 -1.41
N CYS A 61 -8.07 -4.37 -0.27
CA CYS A 61 -8.37 -5.59 0.47
C CYS A 61 -9.28 -6.50 -0.33
N ASP A 62 -10.24 -5.92 -1.01
CA ASP A 62 -11.14 -6.70 -1.84
C ASP A 62 -10.37 -7.39 -2.96
N GLU A 63 -9.45 -6.70 -3.58
CA GLU A 63 -8.64 -7.27 -4.63
C GLU A 63 -7.79 -8.41 -4.10
N ILE A 64 -7.20 -8.23 -2.96
CA ILE A 64 -6.38 -9.26 -2.36
C ILE A 64 -7.20 -10.51 -2.08
N GLU A 65 -8.39 -10.32 -1.54
CA GLU A 65 -9.23 -11.47 -1.23
C GLU A 65 -9.67 -12.20 -2.48
N LYS A 66 -9.98 -11.49 -3.53
CA LYS A 66 -10.37 -12.12 -4.78
C LYS A 66 -9.21 -12.90 -5.38
N THR A 67 -8.02 -12.36 -5.31
CA THR A 67 -6.86 -13.03 -5.82
C THR A 67 -6.54 -14.27 -5.01
N LYS A 68 -6.70 -14.20 -3.70
CA LYS A 68 -6.50 -15.35 -2.86
C LYS A 68 -7.45 -16.46 -3.19
N ASN A 69 -8.70 -16.12 -3.42
CA ASN A 69 -9.68 -17.13 -3.73
C ASN A 69 -9.39 -17.80 -5.06
N GLN A 70 -8.83 -17.06 -6.00
CA GLN A 70 -8.54 -17.65 -7.25
C GLN A 70 -7.35 -18.56 -7.21
N ASN A 71 -6.37 -18.26 -6.42
CA ASN A 71 -5.17 -19.02 -6.36
C ASN A 71 -4.87 -19.55 -5.00
N ASN A 72 -5.87 -20.11 -4.33
CA ASN A 72 -5.78 -20.44 -3.00
C ASN A 72 -4.63 -21.30 -2.64
N ASN A 73 -4.21 -22.22 -3.41
CA ASN A 73 -3.17 -23.12 -3.02
C ASN A 73 -1.79 -22.54 -3.20
N GLU A 74 -1.63 -21.54 -4.00
CA GLU A 74 -0.35 -21.03 -4.25
C GLU A 74 -0.01 -19.83 -3.48
N HIS A 75 -0.95 -19.26 -2.80
CA HIS A 75 -0.74 -18.00 -2.21
C HIS A 75 -0.33 -17.97 -0.77
N LYS A 76 -0.18 -19.06 -0.11
CA LYS A 76 0.11 -19.02 1.30
C LYS A 76 1.45 -18.41 1.58
N GLU A 77 2.45 -18.78 0.82
CA GLU A 77 3.75 -18.22 1.08
C GLU A 77 3.84 -16.80 0.67
N ALA A 78 3.22 -16.46 -0.41
CA ALA A 78 3.25 -15.10 -0.88
C ALA A 78 2.56 -14.17 0.09
N GLU A 79 1.51 -14.65 0.71
CA GLU A 79 0.79 -13.88 1.66
C GLU A 79 1.64 -13.55 2.84
N GLN A 80 2.40 -14.47 3.33
CA GLN A 80 3.24 -14.21 4.47
C GLN A 80 4.33 -13.22 4.15
N ARG A 81 4.88 -13.28 2.98
CA ARG A 81 5.89 -12.32 2.61
C ARG A 81 5.32 -10.93 2.50
N THR A 82 4.13 -10.81 1.99
CA THR A 82 3.49 -9.53 1.87
C THR A 82 3.26 -8.90 3.23
N LEU A 83 2.83 -9.68 4.17
CA LEU A 83 2.60 -9.16 5.50
C LEU A 83 3.89 -8.66 6.14
N ASN A 84 4.97 -9.41 5.94
CA ASN A 84 6.23 -8.98 6.50
C ASN A 84 6.69 -7.65 5.89
N MET A 85 6.40 -7.45 4.63
CA MET A 85 6.80 -6.22 4.00
C MET A 85 6.02 -5.04 4.50
N ILE A 86 4.75 -5.21 4.76
CA ILE A 86 3.94 -4.10 5.10
C ILE A 86 4.15 -3.59 6.48
N ALA A 87 4.79 -4.30 7.28
CA ALA A 87 4.80 -3.97 8.65
C ALA A 87 5.72 -2.88 9.07
N ARG A 88 6.26 -2.10 8.21
CA ARG A 88 7.26 -1.14 8.68
C ARG A 88 6.99 0.28 8.27
N ILE A 89 5.82 0.76 8.52
CA ILE A 89 5.54 2.15 8.30
C ILE A 89 5.81 2.90 9.56
N ASP A 90 6.71 3.86 9.49
CA ASP A 90 7.21 4.42 10.62
C ASP A 90 6.50 5.54 11.17
N GLU A 91 5.87 6.36 10.59
CA GLU A 91 5.38 7.43 11.17
C GLU A 91 4.08 7.66 11.04
N VAL A 92 3.34 6.88 11.07
CA VAL A 92 2.16 7.13 10.80
C VAL A 92 1.28 7.37 11.80
N ILE A 93 1.40 7.18 12.90
CA ILE A 93 0.43 7.17 13.76
C ILE A 93 0.39 8.06 14.77
N PRO A 94 0.72 9.18 14.61
CA PRO A 94 0.68 10.02 15.58
C PRO A 94 -0.62 10.04 16.08
N GLY A 95 -1.21 10.16 16.32
CA GLY A 95 -2.38 10.48 16.73
C GLY A 95 -3.24 9.43 17.16
N ASN A 96 -2.79 8.40 17.16
CA ASN A 96 -3.62 7.39 17.60
C ASN A 96 -3.40 6.94 18.85
#